data_aa1ec23a303454749b510e83b861539b
#
_entry.id   aa1ec23a303454749b510e83b861539b
#
_cell.length_a   1.000
_cell.length_b   1.000
_cell.length_c   1.000
_cell.angle_alpha   90.00
_cell.angle_beta   90.00
_cell.angle_gamma   90.00
#
_symmetry.space_group_name_H-M   'P 1'
#
loop_
_entity.id
_entity.type
_entity.pdbx_description
1 polymer ?
#
loop_
_entity_poly.entity_id
_entity_poly.type
_entity_poly.pdbx_seq_one_letter_code
_entity_poly.pdbx_strand_id
1 'polypeptide(L)'
;MEFQGALFAVRSMAVSRSFYETVLGRKVALDFGANLVFEGGPTLQEGFSALAGFPEERTVYRAHNAELYFESQDFDGDAARVKAAGVGLLHEVREYPWGQRVLRFYDPDGHIIELGEAMSTVVLRFLDQGMSEEEVCVRSQHPMEFIRQCKALRKA
;
A
#
# COMPACT_ATOMS: atom_id res chain seq x y z
N MET A 1 -19.02 12.81 13.76
CA MET A 1 -18.51 11.44 13.44
C MET A 1 -17.19 11.65 12.69
N GLU A 2 -16.11 11.00 13.12
CA GLU A 2 -14.77 11.17 12.54
C GLU A 2 -14.23 9.78 12.17
N PHE A 3 -13.67 9.62 10.96
CA PHE A 3 -13.08 8.36 10.51
C PHE A 3 -11.75 8.13 11.19
N GLN A 4 -11.57 6.99 11.88
CA GLN A 4 -10.35 6.66 12.62
C GLN A 4 -9.46 5.64 11.89
N GLY A 5 -10.00 4.91 10.93
CA GLY A 5 -9.22 3.93 10.16
C GLY A 5 -10.03 2.72 9.71
N ALA A 6 -9.36 1.85 8.97
CA ALA A 6 -9.87 0.54 8.55
C ALA A 6 -9.25 -0.57 9.40
N LEU A 7 -10.06 -1.56 9.78
CA LEU A 7 -9.65 -2.74 10.52
C LEU A 7 -9.84 -3.98 9.66
N PHE A 8 -8.82 -4.84 9.63
CA PHE A 8 -8.79 -6.07 8.85
C PHE A 8 -8.67 -7.29 9.77
N ALA A 9 -9.51 -8.31 9.51
CA ALA A 9 -9.46 -9.56 10.24
C ALA A 9 -8.22 -10.37 9.81
N VAL A 10 -7.47 -10.90 10.79
CA VAL A 10 -6.32 -11.78 10.56
C VAL A 10 -6.49 -13.08 11.33
N ARG A 11 -5.95 -14.19 10.80
CA ARG A 11 -5.98 -15.51 11.45
C ARG A 11 -4.97 -15.65 12.56
N SER A 12 -3.82 -14.99 12.40
CA SER A 12 -2.73 -15.01 13.36
C SER A 12 -2.03 -13.66 13.42
N MET A 13 -2.12 -13.00 14.56
CA MET A 13 -1.45 -11.72 14.76
C MET A 13 0.06 -11.84 14.63
N ALA A 14 0.65 -12.92 15.13
CA ALA A 14 2.11 -13.12 15.05
C ALA A 14 2.60 -13.20 13.59
N VAL A 15 1.87 -13.92 12.72
CA VAL A 15 2.21 -14.06 11.29
C VAL A 15 2.02 -12.73 10.56
N SER A 16 0.87 -12.08 10.75
CA SER A 16 0.56 -10.83 10.10
C SER A 16 1.49 -9.70 10.56
N ARG A 17 1.76 -9.60 11.87
CA ARG A 17 2.74 -8.65 12.40
C ARG A 17 4.10 -8.79 11.73
N SER A 18 4.63 -10.02 11.70
CA SER A 18 5.93 -10.29 11.07
C SER A 18 5.94 -9.83 9.61
N PHE A 19 4.89 -10.14 8.86
CA PHE A 19 4.76 -9.73 7.46
C PHE A 19 4.75 -8.20 7.31
N TYR A 20 3.90 -7.50 8.06
CA TYR A 20 3.77 -6.04 7.95
C TYR A 20 5.04 -5.32 8.39
N GLU A 21 5.75 -5.81 9.41
CA GLU A 21 7.02 -5.23 9.86
C GLU A 21 8.17 -5.53 8.89
N THR A 22 8.31 -6.78 8.40
CA THR A 22 9.51 -7.19 7.65
C THR A 22 9.36 -7.00 6.13
N VAL A 23 8.17 -7.27 5.56
CA VAL A 23 7.94 -7.16 4.13
C VAL A 23 7.52 -5.74 3.75
N LEU A 24 6.58 -5.15 4.51
CA LEU A 24 6.07 -3.81 4.24
C LEU A 24 6.82 -2.70 4.97
N GLY A 25 7.74 -3.04 5.89
CA GLY A 25 8.51 -2.06 6.67
C GLY A 25 7.64 -1.19 7.59
N ARG A 26 6.45 -1.70 7.99
CA ARG A 26 5.53 -0.92 8.83
C ARG A 26 5.96 -0.94 10.29
N LYS A 27 5.69 0.14 11.01
CA LYS A 27 5.95 0.26 12.45
C LYS A 27 4.65 0.17 13.21
N VAL A 28 4.69 -0.57 14.32
CA VAL A 28 3.56 -0.67 15.24
C VAL A 28 3.44 0.64 16.04
N ALA A 29 2.25 1.22 16.01
CA ALA A 29 1.90 2.39 16.82
C ALA A 29 1.28 1.98 18.15
N LEU A 30 0.35 1.00 18.16
CA LEU A 30 -0.32 0.51 19.38
C LEU A 30 -0.45 -1.03 19.27
N ASP A 31 -0.21 -1.70 20.39
CA ASP A 31 -0.29 -3.15 20.54
C ASP A 31 -1.20 -3.50 21.72
N PHE A 32 -2.35 -4.11 21.42
CA PHE A 32 -3.33 -4.60 22.39
C PHE A 32 -3.45 -6.13 22.39
N GLY A 33 -2.42 -6.83 21.90
CA GLY A 33 -2.40 -8.29 21.75
C GLY A 33 -3.18 -8.74 20.51
N ALA A 34 -4.50 -8.94 20.64
CA ALA A 34 -5.34 -9.35 19.52
C ALA A 34 -5.68 -8.21 18.53
N ASN A 35 -5.36 -6.97 18.88
CA ASN A 35 -5.53 -5.78 18.03
C ASN A 35 -4.21 -5.05 17.90
N LEU A 36 -3.80 -4.76 16.66
CA LEU A 36 -2.55 -4.12 16.35
C LEU A 36 -2.77 -2.95 15.38
N VAL A 37 -2.32 -1.76 15.75
CA VAL A 37 -2.40 -0.55 14.93
C VAL A 37 -1.02 -0.19 14.41
N PHE A 38 -0.89 -0.05 13.09
CA PHE A 38 0.35 0.45 12.47
C PHE A 38 0.32 1.97 12.30
N GLU A 39 1.50 2.62 12.31
CA GLU A 39 1.63 4.04 12.01
C GLU A 39 1.02 4.35 10.63
N GLY A 40 0.03 5.25 10.59
CA GLY A 40 -0.71 5.58 9.38
C GLY A 40 -1.68 4.48 8.88
N GLY A 41 -1.91 3.44 9.68
CA GLY A 41 -2.75 2.29 9.36
C GLY A 41 -2.02 1.17 8.59
N PRO A 42 -2.68 0.03 8.36
CA PRO A 42 -4.00 -0.36 8.84
C PRO A 42 -4.04 -0.76 10.32
N THR A 43 -5.23 -1.12 10.80
CA THR A 43 -5.42 -1.88 12.05
C THR A 43 -5.69 -3.33 11.72
N LEU A 44 -5.05 -4.26 12.44
CA LEU A 44 -5.30 -5.69 12.33
C LEU A 44 -6.00 -6.23 13.57
N GLN A 45 -6.88 -7.21 13.40
CA GLN A 45 -7.63 -7.85 14.49
C GLN A 45 -7.64 -9.37 14.33
N GLU A 46 -7.04 -10.06 15.30
CA GLU A 46 -7.23 -11.50 15.48
C GLU A 46 -8.55 -11.74 16.24
N GLY A 47 -9.32 -12.80 15.84
CA GLY A 47 -10.61 -13.08 16.45
C GLY A 47 -11.69 -12.03 16.15
N PHE A 48 -11.67 -11.44 14.96
CA PHE A 48 -12.59 -10.36 14.58
C PHE A 48 -14.07 -10.76 14.69
N SER A 49 -14.43 -12.00 14.34
CA SER A 49 -15.78 -12.52 14.44
C SER A 49 -16.35 -12.45 15.87
N ALA A 50 -15.52 -12.85 16.84
CA ALA A 50 -15.88 -12.77 18.26
C ALA A 50 -16.03 -11.31 18.73
N LEU A 51 -15.13 -10.43 18.30
CA LEU A 51 -15.20 -9.00 18.60
C LEU A 51 -16.49 -8.36 18.04
N ALA A 52 -16.84 -8.70 16.80
CA ALA A 52 -18.00 -8.12 16.11
C ALA A 52 -19.32 -8.86 16.35
N GLY A 53 -19.30 -10.01 17.05
CA GLY A 53 -20.47 -10.74 17.48
C GLY A 53 -21.16 -11.56 16.37
N PHE A 54 -20.39 -12.18 15.47
CA PHE A 54 -20.93 -13.07 14.44
C PHE A 54 -20.14 -14.39 14.33
N PRO A 55 -20.72 -15.46 13.73
CA PRO A 55 -20.04 -16.75 13.58
C PRO A 55 -18.79 -16.67 12.72
N GLU A 56 -17.70 -17.36 13.12
CA GLU A 56 -16.38 -17.32 12.46
C GLU A 56 -16.44 -17.67 10.97
N GLU A 57 -17.28 -18.63 10.59
CA GLU A 57 -17.46 -19.07 9.20
C GLU A 57 -17.98 -17.97 8.25
N ARG A 58 -18.44 -16.85 8.80
CA ARG A 58 -18.86 -15.67 8.02
C ARG A 58 -17.70 -14.72 7.71
N THR A 59 -16.53 -14.92 8.29
CA THR A 59 -15.32 -14.16 7.95
C THR A 59 -14.79 -14.65 6.59
N VAL A 60 -14.87 -13.80 5.57
CA VAL A 60 -14.43 -14.14 4.22
C VAL A 60 -13.04 -13.58 3.96
N TYR A 61 -12.06 -14.46 3.95
CA TYR A 61 -10.70 -14.13 3.52
C TYR A 61 -10.58 -14.19 1.99
N ARG A 62 -9.66 -13.41 1.40
CA ARG A 62 -9.50 -13.29 -0.06
C ARG A 62 -10.77 -12.83 -0.79
N ALA A 63 -11.51 -11.93 -0.18
CA ALA A 63 -12.79 -11.45 -0.73
C ALA A 63 -12.64 -10.67 -2.05
N HIS A 64 -11.43 -10.16 -2.37
CA HIS A 64 -11.11 -9.38 -3.58
C HIS A 64 -12.03 -8.17 -3.81
N ASN A 65 -12.50 -7.55 -2.74
CA ASN A 65 -13.41 -6.39 -2.78
C ASN A 65 -12.82 -5.13 -2.15
N ALA A 66 -11.56 -5.21 -1.72
CA ALA A 66 -10.80 -4.10 -1.15
C ALA A 66 -9.30 -4.34 -1.33
N GLU A 67 -8.52 -3.28 -1.26
CA GLU A 67 -7.07 -3.34 -1.20
C GLU A 67 -6.51 -2.34 -0.20
N LEU A 68 -5.31 -2.62 0.28
CA LEU A 68 -4.50 -1.73 1.10
C LEU A 68 -3.46 -1.08 0.19
N TYR A 69 -3.58 0.23 -0.01
CA TYR A 69 -2.69 0.99 -0.89
C TYR A 69 -1.53 1.59 -0.11
N PHE A 70 -0.32 1.32 -0.57
CA PHE A 70 0.93 1.92 -0.07
C PHE A 70 1.69 2.57 -1.21
N GLU A 71 2.17 3.80 -1.00
CA GLU A 71 3.08 4.47 -1.92
C GLU A 71 4.54 4.28 -1.50
N SER A 72 5.42 4.08 -2.49
CA SER A 72 6.85 3.94 -2.30
C SER A 72 7.62 5.02 -3.06
N GLN A 73 8.57 5.65 -2.38
CA GLN A 73 9.57 6.53 -2.99
C GLN A 73 10.73 5.73 -3.59
N ASP A 74 10.97 4.50 -3.12
CA ASP A 74 11.93 3.52 -3.65
C ASP A 74 11.18 2.28 -4.15
N PHE A 75 10.39 2.47 -5.22
CA PHE A 75 9.52 1.41 -5.75
C PHE A 75 10.29 0.15 -6.14
N ASP A 76 11.47 0.29 -6.75
CA ASP A 76 12.26 -0.86 -7.22
C ASP A 76 12.82 -1.67 -6.05
N GLY A 77 13.32 -0.99 -5.01
CA GLY A 77 13.81 -1.62 -3.78
C GLY A 77 12.69 -2.32 -3.01
N ASP A 78 11.56 -1.67 -2.85
CA ASP A 78 10.40 -2.24 -2.15
C ASP A 78 9.79 -3.40 -2.92
N ALA A 79 9.65 -3.30 -4.25
CA ALA A 79 9.15 -4.39 -5.09
C ALA A 79 10.10 -5.61 -5.06
N ALA A 80 11.41 -5.38 -5.06
CA ALA A 80 12.40 -6.45 -4.91
C ALA A 80 12.29 -7.14 -3.54
N ARG A 81 12.10 -6.39 -2.46
CA ARG A 81 11.90 -6.94 -1.10
C ARG A 81 10.63 -7.80 -1.02
N VAL A 82 9.51 -7.32 -1.58
CA VAL A 82 8.25 -8.07 -1.65
C VAL A 82 8.45 -9.39 -2.41
N LYS A 83 9.10 -9.34 -3.57
CA LYS A 83 9.36 -10.56 -4.38
C LYS A 83 10.29 -11.54 -3.66
N ALA A 84 11.34 -11.05 -3.00
CA ALA A 84 12.27 -11.88 -2.24
C ALA A 84 11.60 -12.57 -1.03
N ALA A 85 10.53 -12.01 -0.49
CA ALA A 85 9.73 -12.63 0.57
C ALA A 85 8.86 -13.81 0.08
N GLY A 86 8.80 -14.08 -1.22
CA GLY A 86 8.08 -15.22 -1.80
C GLY A 86 6.56 -15.16 -1.63
N VAL A 87 6.00 -13.97 -1.48
CA VAL A 87 4.54 -13.77 -1.32
C VAL A 87 3.79 -14.05 -2.62
N GLY A 88 2.54 -14.47 -2.52
CA GLY A 88 1.67 -14.67 -3.68
C GLY A 88 1.38 -13.35 -4.38
N LEU A 89 1.73 -13.23 -5.66
CA LEU A 89 1.42 -12.05 -6.46
C LEU A 89 0.01 -12.15 -7.05
N LEU A 90 -0.73 -11.05 -7.06
CA LEU A 90 -1.95 -10.90 -7.86
C LEU A 90 -1.56 -10.64 -9.33
N HIS A 91 -0.54 -9.80 -9.54
CA HIS A 91 0.11 -9.60 -10.85
C HIS A 91 1.52 -9.02 -10.65
N GLU A 92 2.38 -9.22 -11.65
CA GLU A 92 3.70 -8.59 -11.73
C GLU A 92 3.59 -7.07 -11.88
N VAL A 93 4.73 -6.37 -11.75
CA VAL A 93 4.77 -4.92 -11.94
C VAL A 93 4.13 -4.54 -13.28
N ARG A 94 3.20 -3.59 -13.22
CA ARG A 94 2.53 -2.98 -14.39
C ARG A 94 2.64 -1.47 -14.31
N GLU A 95 2.86 -0.83 -15.45
CA GLU A 95 2.70 0.62 -15.57
C GLU A 95 1.29 0.94 -16.07
N TYR A 96 0.61 1.83 -15.37
CA TYR A 96 -0.73 2.30 -15.72
C TYR A 96 -0.67 3.49 -16.69
N PRO A 97 -1.78 3.85 -17.36
CA PRO A 97 -1.79 4.93 -18.34
C PRO A 97 -1.27 6.27 -17.82
N TRP A 98 -1.43 6.55 -16.54
CA TRP A 98 -0.90 7.76 -15.88
C TRP A 98 0.57 7.65 -15.46
N GLY A 99 1.25 6.55 -15.84
CA GLY A 99 2.66 6.32 -15.64
C GLY A 99 3.06 5.70 -14.32
N GLN A 100 2.14 5.49 -13.39
CA GLN A 100 2.43 4.85 -12.12
C GLN A 100 2.73 3.36 -12.32
N ARG A 101 3.84 2.89 -11.80
CA ARG A 101 4.16 1.46 -11.68
C ARG A 101 3.52 0.91 -10.42
N VAL A 102 2.91 -0.26 -10.52
CA VAL A 102 2.18 -0.90 -9.43
C VAL A 102 2.49 -2.38 -9.40
N LEU A 103 2.70 -2.91 -8.19
CA LEU A 103 2.77 -4.34 -7.88
C LEU A 103 1.63 -4.68 -6.92
N ARG A 104 0.82 -5.71 -7.25
CA ARG A 104 -0.22 -6.20 -6.34
C ARG A 104 0.09 -7.61 -5.87
N PHE A 105 -0.06 -7.85 -4.58
CA PHE A 105 0.23 -9.12 -3.92
C PHE A 105 -0.68 -9.33 -2.73
N TYR A 106 -0.55 -10.47 -2.09
CA TYR A 106 -1.37 -10.83 -0.94
C TYR A 106 -0.58 -10.78 0.36
N ASP A 107 -1.24 -10.30 1.41
CA ASP A 107 -0.79 -10.55 2.77
C ASP A 107 -1.06 -12.03 3.18
N PRO A 108 -0.65 -12.49 4.39
CA PRO A 108 -0.86 -13.87 4.82
C PRO A 108 -2.32 -14.32 4.86
N ASP A 109 -3.26 -13.39 5.02
CA ASP A 109 -4.70 -13.66 5.07
C ASP A 109 -5.41 -13.50 3.73
N GLY A 110 -4.68 -13.02 2.72
CA GLY A 110 -5.17 -12.85 1.36
C GLY A 110 -5.82 -11.49 1.11
N HIS A 111 -5.58 -10.51 1.96
CA HIS A 111 -5.91 -9.13 1.62
C HIS A 111 -4.99 -8.67 0.49
N ILE A 112 -5.58 -7.95 -0.47
CA ILE A 112 -4.80 -7.38 -1.57
C ILE A 112 -4.01 -6.19 -1.04
N ILE A 113 -2.71 -6.20 -1.30
CA ILE A 113 -1.81 -5.07 -1.07
C ILE A 113 -1.45 -4.49 -2.45
N GLU A 114 -1.66 -3.19 -2.60
CA GLU A 114 -1.13 -2.42 -3.72
C GLU A 114 0.11 -1.66 -3.26
N LEU A 115 1.26 -1.95 -3.87
CA LEU A 115 2.45 -1.13 -3.78
C LEU A 115 2.53 -0.29 -5.06
N GLY A 116 2.30 1.01 -4.93
CA GLY A 116 2.38 1.97 -6.03
C GLY A 116 3.65 2.83 -5.96
N GLU A 117 4.23 3.13 -7.12
CA GLU A 117 5.25 4.16 -7.23
C GLU A 117 4.65 5.51 -6.79
N ALA A 118 5.34 6.24 -5.91
CA ALA A 118 4.84 7.55 -5.48
C ALA A 118 4.68 8.50 -6.68
N MET A 119 3.55 9.19 -6.76
CA MET A 119 3.27 10.05 -7.92
C MET A 119 4.28 11.18 -8.08
N SER A 120 4.90 11.63 -6.99
CA SER A 120 6.03 12.57 -7.06
C SER A 120 7.22 12.00 -7.83
N THR A 121 7.54 10.71 -7.64
CA THR A 121 8.60 10.01 -8.37
C THR A 121 8.23 9.84 -9.85
N VAL A 122 6.97 9.50 -10.16
CA VAL A 122 6.46 9.41 -11.53
C VAL A 122 6.63 10.75 -12.27
N VAL A 123 6.20 11.85 -11.63
CA VAL A 123 6.32 13.21 -12.19
C VAL A 123 7.79 13.53 -12.50
N LEU A 124 8.70 13.31 -11.53
CA LEU A 124 10.12 13.59 -11.72
C LEU A 124 10.72 12.72 -12.83
N ARG A 125 10.35 11.45 -12.92
CA ARG A 125 10.79 10.54 -13.99
C ARG A 125 10.36 11.05 -15.37
N PHE A 126 9.14 11.55 -15.53
CA PHE A 126 8.67 12.11 -16.80
C PHE A 126 9.41 13.41 -17.19
N LEU A 127 9.64 14.28 -16.21
CA LEU A 127 10.46 15.50 -16.45
C LEU A 127 11.89 15.15 -16.85
N ASP A 128 12.49 14.10 -16.26
CA ASP A 128 13.84 13.62 -16.60
C ASP A 128 13.90 12.98 -17.99
N GLN A 129 12.79 12.46 -18.49
CA GLN A 129 12.63 11.98 -19.87
C GLN A 129 12.45 13.12 -20.88
N GLY A 130 12.43 14.38 -20.43
CA GLY A 130 12.35 15.57 -21.27
C GLY A 130 10.92 16.02 -21.59
N MET A 131 9.90 15.47 -20.93
CA MET A 131 8.52 15.95 -21.06
C MET A 131 8.37 17.37 -20.47
N SER A 132 7.58 18.22 -21.11
CA SER A 132 7.20 19.53 -20.55
C SER A 132 6.27 19.36 -19.33
N GLU A 133 6.15 20.43 -18.51
CA GLU A 133 5.23 20.42 -17.36
C GLU A 133 3.79 20.16 -17.80
N GLU A 134 3.38 20.71 -18.95
CA GLU A 134 2.06 20.51 -19.55
C GLU A 134 1.82 19.06 -19.97
N GLU A 135 2.79 18.43 -20.63
CA GLU A 135 2.73 17.02 -21.03
C GLU A 135 2.65 16.11 -19.81
N VAL A 136 3.43 16.41 -18.75
CA VAL A 136 3.38 15.67 -17.48
C VAL A 136 2.02 15.80 -16.81
N CYS A 137 1.41 17.00 -16.78
CA CYS A 137 0.05 17.19 -16.26
C CYS A 137 -0.94 16.26 -16.97
N VAL A 138 -0.92 16.25 -18.28
CA VAL A 138 -1.84 15.42 -19.09
C VAL A 138 -1.58 13.93 -18.83
N ARG A 139 -0.32 13.50 -18.87
CA ARG A 139 0.07 12.10 -18.73
C ARG A 139 -0.20 11.56 -17.33
N SER A 140 0.21 12.30 -16.28
CA SER A 140 0.08 11.86 -14.89
C SER A 140 -1.31 12.07 -14.31
N GLN A 141 -2.18 12.83 -15.01
CA GLN A 141 -3.51 13.24 -14.56
C GLN A 141 -3.46 14.08 -13.25
N HIS A 142 -2.34 14.79 -13.02
CA HIS A 142 -2.16 15.66 -11.86
C HIS A 142 -2.13 17.12 -12.27
N PRO A 143 -2.61 18.03 -11.38
CA PRO A 143 -2.64 19.46 -11.68
C PRO A 143 -1.23 20.06 -11.76
N MET A 144 -1.06 21.12 -12.51
CA MET A 144 0.20 21.87 -12.69
C MET A 144 0.87 22.23 -11.36
N GLU A 145 0.08 22.59 -10.36
CA GLU A 145 0.60 22.93 -9.04
C GLU A 145 1.35 21.76 -8.40
N PHE A 146 0.81 20.55 -8.49
CA PHE A 146 1.49 19.34 -7.99
C PHE A 146 2.81 19.07 -8.72
N ILE A 147 2.84 19.25 -10.06
CA ILE A 147 4.06 19.08 -10.86
C ILE A 147 5.15 20.06 -10.39
N ARG A 148 4.78 21.32 -10.18
CA ARG A 148 5.69 22.37 -9.70
C ARG A 148 6.17 22.11 -8.27
N GLN A 149 5.31 21.59 -7.38
CA GLN A 149 5.69 21.19 -6.02
C GLN A 149 6.72 20.07 -6.06
N CYS A 150 6.51 18.99 -6.83
CA CYS A 150 7.47 17.91 -7.00
C CYS A 150 8.84 18.42 -7.48
N LYS A 151 8.84 19.32 -8.47
CA LYS A 151 10.06 19.93 -9.02
C LYS A 151 10.80 20.80 -8.00
N ALA A 152 10.07 21.51 -7.13
CA ALA A 152 10.64 22.34 -6.08
C ALA A 152 11.30 21.49 -4.97
N LEU A 153 10.65 20.42 -4.53
CA LEU A 153 11.17 19.50 -3.50
C LEU A 153 12.47 18.80 -3.92
N ARG A 154 12.68 18.58 -5.22
CA ARG A 154 13.93 18.01 -5.77
C ARG A 154 15.15 18.93 -5.62
N LYS A 155 14.93 20.25 -5.54
CA LYS A 155 15.99 21.27 -5.50
C LYS A 155 16.42 21.64 -4.07
N ALA A 156 15.67 21.19 -3.07
CA ALA A 156 15.95 21.44 -1.66
C ALA A 156 16.75 20.30 -1.03
#